data_bcdbc385d20ce9c440064c8ebc7becaa
#
_entry.id   bcdbc385d20ce9c440064c8ebc7becaa
#
_cell.length_a   1.000
_cell.length_b   1.000
_cell.length_c   1.000
_cell.angle_alpha   90.00
_cell.angle_beta   90.00
_cell.angle_gamma   90.00
#
_symmetry.space_group_name_H-M   'P 1'
#
loop_
_entity.id
_entity.type
_entity.pdbx_description
1 polymer ?
#
loop_
_entity_poly.entity_id
_entity_poly.type
_entity_poly.pdbx_seq_one_letter_code
_entity_poly.pdbx_strand_id
1 'polypeptide(L)'
;MPTSLRRSKEFYEWSLPRYSRGNQEVIKYIQNHTGLDFKSDSDIGIVYDNLLIEEEQGLKLPEWTKKVWPDTVISLYRRVSIALKKNPTYTKINSGVLINDLLTTMRKKINETESFNRYFNLYAAHDTTILGLWRGLGIKEPESWPSFGALFIVELHEIENKHLIKILYKNRATDEGLKVLSIRDCTKDNDNEGWCDFEVLETLMQDAVVTNYDEECYSPYISAADIPNEASC
;
A
#
# COMPACT_ATOMS: atom_id res chain seq x y z
N MET A 1 19.42 -6.10 22.67
CA MET A 1 18.38 -6.84 21.94
C MET A 1 18.69 -6.68 20.46
N PRO A 2 18.65 -7.76 19.67
CA PRO A 2 18.83 -7.67 18.23
C PRO A 2 17.75 -6.78 17.62
N THR A 3 18.12 -5.95 16.65
CA THR A 3 17.25 -4.97 16.00
C THR A 3 15.99 -5.59 15.36
N SER A 4 16.07 -6.84 14.91
CA SER A 4 14.97 -7.59 14.30
C SER A 4 13.84 -7.98 15.28
N LEU A 5 14.19 -8.42 16.49
CA LEU A 5 13.21 -8.70 17.57
C LEU A 5 12.48 -7.43 18.03
N ARG A 6 13.19 -6.29 18.02
CA ARG A 6 12.61 -5.01 18.38
C ARG A 6 11.63 -4.56 17.31
N ARG A 7 11.97 -4.74 16.03
CA ARG A 7 11.12 -4.37 14.90
C ARG A 7 9.83 -5.21 14.82
N SER A 8 9.91 -6.53 14.99
CA SER A 8 8.73 -7.40 14.99
C SER A 8 7.81 -7.12 16.19
N LYS A 9 8.37 -6.88 17.37
CA LYS A 9 7.59 -6.53 18.56
C LYS A 9 6.95 -5.14 18.44
N GLU A 10 7.69 -4.14 17.93
CA GLU A 10 7.17 -2.81 17.65
C GLU A 10 6.07 -2.87 16.57
N PHE A 11 6.22 -3.72 15.56
CA PHE A 11 5.19 -3.95 14.54
C PHE A 11 3.93 -4.56 15.15
N TYR A 12 4.06 -5.60 15.97
CA TYR A 12 2.92 -6.28 16.59
C TYR A 12 2.20 -5.38 17.62
N GLU A 13 2.94 -4.69 18.48
CA GLU A 13 2.36 -3.74 19.45
C GLU A 13 1.72 -2.53 18.77
N TRP A 14 2.18 -2.18 17.57
CA TRP A 14 1.70 -1.06 16.79
C TRP A 14 0.53 -1.46 15.86
N SER A 15 0.48 -2.69 15.36
CA SER A 15 -0.59 -3.22 14.52
C SER A 15 -1.88 -3.53 15.30
N LEU A 16 -1.83 -3.46 16.64
CA LEU A 16 -3.01 -3.56 17.51
C LEU A 16 -3.42 -2.18 18.03
N PRO A 17 -4.02 -1.31 17.22
CA PRO A 17 -4.61 -0.09 17.74
C PRO A 17 -5.69 -0.51 18.73
N ARG A 18 -5.48 -0.18 19.99
CA ARG A 18 -6.54 -0.28 20.98
C ARG A 18 -7.63 0.71 20.55
N TYR A 19 -8.88 0.26 20.52
CA TYR A 19 -10.02 1.12 20.23
C TYR A 19 -9.87 2.46 20.94
N SER A 20 -9.73 3.53 20.17
CA SER A 20 -9.71 4.86 20.75
C SER A 20 -11.03 5.01 21.54
N ARG A 21 -10.96 5.51 22.78
CA ARG A 21 -12.13 5.59 23.68
C ARG A 21 -13.36 6.22 23.02
N GLY A 22 -13.17 7.10 22.01
CA GLY A 22 -14.27 7.74 21.28
C GLY A 22 -15.00 6.88 20.25
N ASN A 23 -14.48 5.69 19.90
CA ASN A 23 -15.09 4.83 18.87
C ASN A 23 -15.85 3.62 19.45
N GLN A 24 -15.74 3.36 20.73
CA GLN A 24 -16.30 2.15 21.37
C GLN A 24 -17.80 2.01 21.17
N GLU A 25 -18.55 3.10 21.24
CA GLU A 25 -20.01 3.06 21.05
C GLU A 25 -20.40 2.70 19.63
N VAL A 26 -19.68 3.25 18.65
CA VAL A 26 -19.90 2.95 17.22
C VAL A 26 -19.54 1.51 16.92
N ILE A 27 -18.40 1.05 17.41
CA ILE A 27 -17.96 -0.34 17.23
C ILE A 27 -18.97 -1.30 17.84
N LYS A 28 -19.39 -1.06 19.07
CA LYS A 28 -20.44 -1.87 19.74
C LYS A 28 -21.76 -1.85 18.97
N TYR A 29 -22.15 -0.71 18.43
CA TYR A 29 -23.33 -0.60 17.58
C TYR A 29 -23.21 -1.48 16.34
N ILE A 30 -22.08 -1.43 15.64
CA ILE A 30 -21.84 -2.25 14.45
C ILE A 30 -21.83 -3.75 14.82
N GLN A 31 -21.10 -4.14 15.86
CA GLN A 31 -21.06 -5.52 16.35
C GLN A 31 -22.46 -6.09 16.63
N ASN A 32 -23.33 -5.30 17.28
CA ASN A 32 -24.69 -5.71 17.60
C ASN A 32 -25.56 -5.96 16.36
N HIS A 33 -25.28 -5.32 15.24
CA HIS A 33 -26.04 -5.48 13.99
C HIS A 33 -25.43 -6.50 13.03
N THR A 34 -24.13 -6.72 13.11
CA THR A 34 -23.42 -7.64 12.21
C THR A 34 -23.17 -9.02 12.84
N GLY A 35 -23.19 -9.12 14.16
CA GLY A 35 -22.76 -10.32 14.88
C GLY A 35 -21.24 -10.54 14.88
N LEU A 36 -20.45 -9.63 14.31
CA LEU A 36 -19.00 -9.72 14.29
C LEU A 36 -18.44 -9.43 15.69
N ASP A 37 -17.43 -10.18 16.09
CA ASP A 37 -16.69 -9.96 17.32
C ASP A 37 -15.32 -9.32 16.98
N PHE A 38 -15.30 -8.00 16.95
CA PHE A 38 -14.10 -7.23 16.63
C PHE A 38 -13.03 -7.42 17.69
N LYS A 39 -11.85 -7.85 17.27
CA LYS A 39 -10.68 -8.03 18.13
C LYS A 39 -9.74 -6.82 18.07
N SER A 40 -9.76 -6.10 16.96
CA SER A 40 -8.92 -4.93 16.72
C SER A 40 -9.67 -3.85 15.91
N ASP A 41 -9.13 -2.65 15.87
CA ASP A 41 -9.66 -1.57 15.02
C ASP A 41 -9.61 -1.91 13.52
N SER A 42 -8.72 -2.83 13.11
CA SER A 42 -8.62 -3.27 11.72
C SER A 42 -9.83 -4.06 11.23
N ASP A 43 -10.56 -4.70 12.14
CA ASP A 43 -11.75 -5.50 11.79
C ASP A 43 -12.88 -4.65 11.18
N ILE A 44 -12.83 -3.33 11.35
CA ILE A 44 -13.73 -2.40 10.64
C ILE A 44 -13.60 -2.52 9.12
N GLY A 45 -12.46 -2.98 8.61
CA GLY A 45 -12.23 -3.23 7.19
C GLY A 45 -13.24 -4.21 6.60
N ILE A 46 -13.61 -5.26 7.36
CA ILE A 46 -14.60 -6.24 6.92
C ILE A 46 -15.95 -5.56 6.65
N VAL A 47 -16.37 -4.65 7.53
CA VAL A 47 -17.63 -3.91 7.37
C VAL A 47 -17.53 -2.90 6.24
N TYR A 48 -16.40 -2.20 6.15
CA TYR A 48 -16.12 -1.24 5.08
C TYR A 48 -16.23 -1.90 3.71
N ASP A 49 -15.52 -3.01 3.48
CA ASP A 49 -15.48 -3.70 2.20
C ASP A 49 -16.87 -4.22 1.80
N ASN A 50 -17.59 -4.85 2.74
CA ASN A 50 -18.94 -5.37 2.43
C ASN A 50 -19.91 -4.26 2.06
N LEU A 51 -19.98 -3.18 2.85
CA LEU A 51 -20.91 -2.07 2.57
C LEU A 51 -20.54 -1.33 1.28
N LEU A 52 -19.24 -1.14 1.00
CA LEU A 52 -18.79 -0.51 -0.23
C LEU A 52 -19.17 -1.36 -1.45
N ILE A 53 -18.91 -2.66 -1.41
CA ILE A 53 -19.21 -3.58 -2.51
C ILE A 53 -20.73 -3.65 -2.75
N GLU A 54 -21.53 -3.80 -1.70
CA GLU A 54 -22.99 -3.83 -1.81
C GLU A 54 -23.54 -2.54 -2.43
N GLU A 55 -23.05 -1.37 -2.00
CA GLU A 55 -23.45 -0.07 -2.55
C GLU A 55 -23.05 0.09 -4.03
N GLU A 56 -21.81 -0.27 -4.41
CA GLU A 56 -21.33 -0.19 -5.77
C GLU A 56 -22.05 -1.17 -6.72
N GLN A 57 -22.57 -2.29 -6.20
CA GLN A 57 -23.41 -3.22 -6.94
C GLN A 57 -24.90 -2.78 -6.98
N GLY A 58 -25.24 -1.61 -6.42
CA GLY A 58 -26.59 -1.08 -6.38
C GLY A 58 -27.53 -1.84 -5.46
N LEU A 59 -27.01 -2.60 -4.51
CA LEU A 59 -27.80 -3.31 -3.51
C LEU A 59 -28.32 -2.35 -2.44
N LYS A 60 -29.52 -2.64 -1.94
CA LYS A 60 -30.10 -1.86 -0.85
C LYS A 60 -29.42 -2.25 0.47
N LEU A 61 -28.67 -1.31 1.02
CA LEU A 61 -28.04 -1.50 2.33
C LEU A 61 -29.08 -1.62 3.46
N PRO A 62 -28.80 -2.41 4.53
CA PRO A 62 -29.66 -2.54 5.68
C PRO A 62 -29.91 -1.18 6.37
N GLU A 63 -31.09 -1.01 6.99
CA GLU A 63 -31.49 0.26 7.62
C GLU A 63 -30.52 0.75 8.72
N TRP A 64 -29.90 -0.19 9.45
CA TRP A 64 -28.95 0.16 10.51
C TRP A 64 -27.71 0.90 10.00
N THR A 65 -27.34 0.67 8.74
CA THR A 65 -26.15 1.30 8.14
C THR A 65 -26.27 2.81 8.02
N LYS A 66 -27.48 3.35 7.86
CA LYS A 66 -27.73 4.80 7.73
C LYS A 66 -27.11 5.64 8.86
N LYS A 67 -26.92 5.03 10.04
CA LYS A 67 -26.33 5.72 11.21
C LYS A 67 -24.80 5.83 11.11
N VAL A 68 -24.15 4.95 10.36
CA VAL A 68 -22.69 4.79 10.39
C VAL A 68 -22.03 4.83 9.02
N TRP A 69 -22.79 4.63 7.95
CA TRP A 69 -22.31 4.61 6.56
C TRP A 69 -22.81 5.85 5.81
N PRO A 70 -21.97 6.46 4.94
CA PRO A 70 -20.57 6.08 4.68
C PRO A 70 -19.56 6.68 5.66
N ASP A 71 -19.87 7.84 6.23
CA ASP A 71 -18.89 8.74 6.86
C ASP A 71 -18.12 8.12 8.01
N THR A 72 -18.83 7.49 8.96
CA THR A 72 -18.20 6.96 10.17
C THR A 72 -17.33 5.74 9.86
N VAL A 73 -17.85 4.78 9.09
CA VAL A 73 -17.11 3.56 8.74
C VAL A 73 -15.89 3.92 7.89
N ILE A 74 -16.05 4.76 6.88
CA ILE A 74 -14.93 5.22 6.05
C ILE A 74 -13.88 5.95 6.88
N SER A 75 -14.30 6.83 7.78
CA SER A 75 -13.38 7.56 8.66
C SER A 75 -12.59 6.64 9.59
N LEU A 76 -13.25 5.61 10.16
CA LEU A 76 -12.61 4.61 11.00
C LEU A 76 -11.60 3.79 10.21
N TYR A 77 -12.01 3.25 9.06
CA TYR A 77 -11.15 2.46 8.20
C TYR A 77 -9.91 3.23 7.72
N ARG A 78 -10.11 4.49 7.27
CA ARG A 78 -8.99 5.36 6.85
C ARG A 78 -7.99 5.61 7.98
N ARG A 79 -8.46 5.86 9.20
CA ARG A 79 -7.56 6.09 10.34
C ARG A 79 -6.68 4.89 10.62
N VAL A 80 -7.25 3.68 10.64
CA VAL A 80 -6.49 2.44 10.83
C VAL A 80 -5.48 2.27 9.70
N SER A 81 -5.92 2.38 8.47
CA SER A 81 -5.06 2.22 7.29
C SER A 81 -3.94 3.26 7.21
N ILE A 82 -4.21 4.53 7.57
CA ILE A 82 -3.20 5.58 7.62
C ILE A 82 -2.21 5.30 8.75
N ALA A 83 -2.69 4.86 9.91
CA ALA A 83 -1.84 4.54 11.03
C ALA A 83 -0.86 3.42 10.67
N LEU A 84 -1.32 2.30 10.13
CA LEU A 84 -0.45 1.18 9.67
C LEU A 84 0.62 1.66 8.68
N LYS A 85 0.24 2.51 7.75
CA LYS A 85 1.11 2.96 6.65
C LYS A 85 2.10 4.08 7.03
N LYS A 86 1.94 4.73 8.18
CA LYS A 86 2.93 5.69 8.69
C LYS A 86 4.18 5.06 9.29
N ASN A 87 4.15 3.76 9.54
CA ASN A 87 5.31 3.04 10.04
C ASN A 87 6.30 2.75 8.90
N PRO A 88 7.53 3.26 8.93
CA PRO A 88 8.52 3.05 7.87
C PRO A 88 8.85 1.56 7.67
N THR A 89 8.93 0.79 8.75
CA THR A 89 9.19 -0.65 8.69
C THR A 89 8.06 -1.39 7.98
N TYR A 90 6.80 -1.04 8.29
CA TYR A 90 5.66 -1.60 7.58
C TYR A 90 5.70 -1.27 6.08
N THR A 91 5.98 -0.01 5.73
CA THR A 91 6.08 0.42 4.34
C THR A 91 7.19 -0.35 3.61
N LYS A 92 8.36 -0.49 4.23
CA LYS A 92 9.49 -1.23 3.67
C LYS A 92 9.13 -2.70 3.40
N ILE A 93 8.56 -3.41 4.39
CA ILE A 93 8.19 -4.82 4.25
C ILE A 93 7.07 -4.99 3.22
N ASN A 94 6.07 -4.13 3.24
CA ASN A 94 4.87 -4.24 2.39
C ASN A 94 5.13 -3.91 0.91
N SER A 95 6.05 -3.01 0.61
CA SER A 95 6.31 -2.55 -0.77
C SER A 95 7.72 -2.76 -1.26
N GLY A 96 8.69 -2.95 -0.37
CA GLY A 96 10.11 -2.97 -0.72
C GLY A 96 10.52 -4.13 -1.65
N VAL A 97 9.87 -5.29 -1.52
CA VAL A 97 10.10 -6.42 -2.45
C VAL A 97 9.64 -6.06 -3.86
N LEU A 98 8.44 -5.48 -3.98
CA LEU A 98 7.91 -5.08 -5.28
C LEU A 98 8.70 -3.93 -5.90
N ILE A 99 9.12 -2.94 -5.09
CA ILE A 99 10.01 -1.86 -5.56
C ILE A 99 11.33 -2.45 -6.07
N ASN A 100 11.93 -3.39 -5.35
CA ASN A 100 13.15 -4.06 -5.78
C ASN A 100 12.96 -4.83 -7.10
N ASP A 101 11.84 -5.51 -7.28
CA ASP A 101 11.52 -6.23 -8.52
C ASP A 101 11.36 -5.26 -9.70
N LEU A 102 10.67 -4.13 -9.51
CA LEU A 102 10.51 -3.08 -10.50
C LEU A 102 11.87 -2.51 -10.93
N LEU A 103 12.70 -2.08 -9.97
CA LEU A 103 14.03 -1.51 -10.26
C LEU A 103 14.95 -2.54 -10.94
N THR A 104 14.98 -3.77 -10.45
CA THR A 104 15.78 -4.86 -11.03
C THR A 104 15.35 -5.18 -12.45
N THR A 105 14.04 -5.19 -12.71
CA THR A 105 13.49 -5.43 -14.05
C THR A 105 13.87 -4.32 -15.03
N MET A 106 13.78 -3.06 -14.59
CA MET A 106 14.19 -1.90 -15.39
C MET A 106 15.71 -1.90 -15.64
N ARG A 107 16.52 -2.17 -14.62
CA ARG A 107 17.99 -2.27 -14.76
C ARG A 107 18.40 -3.36 -15.75
N LYS A 108 17.73 -4.52 -15.75
CA LYS A 108 17.96 -5.57 -16.75
C LYS A 108 17.61 -5.08 -18.17
N LYS A 109 16.57 -4.28 -18.33
CA LYS A 109 16.19 -3.71 -19.63
C LYS A 109 17.19 -2.66 -20.09
N ILE A 110 17.65 -1.79 -19.21
CA ILE A 110 18.68 -0.77 -19.51
C ILE A 110 20.00 -1.41 -19.96
N ASN A 111 20.41 -2.47 -19.27
CA ASN A 111 21.67 -3.16 -19.57
C ASN A 111 21.59 -4.07 -20.81
N GLU A 112 20.46 -4.13 -21.50
CA GLU A 112 20.22 -4.94 -22.71
C GLU A 112 20.86 -6.34 -22.63
N THR A 113 20.65 -7.04 -21.51
CA THR A 113 21.07 -8.44 -21.43
C THR A 113 20.35 -9.21 -22.53
N GLU A 114 21.06 -9.85 -23.43
CA GLU A 114 20.58 -10.52 -24.67
C GLU A 114 19.37 -11.45 -24.43
N SER A 115 19.20 -11.92 -23.20
CA SER A 115 18.08 -12.78 -22.79
C SER A 115 16.84 -12.03 -22.29
N PHE A 116 16.90 -10.71 -22.08
CA PHE A 116 15.78 -9.95 -21.50
C PHE A 116 14.96 -9.22 -22.57
N ASN A 117 13.97 -9.90 -23.12
CA ASN A 117 13.06 -9.38 -24.15
C ASN A 117 11.65 -9.11 -23.59
N ARG A 118 11.58 -8.44 -22.42
CA ARG A 118 10.31 -8.12 -21.79
C ARG A 118 10.04 -6.62 -21.85
N TYR A 119 8.89 -6.23 -22.40
CA TYR A 119 8.47 -4.83 -22.55
C TYR A 119 7.29 -4.46 -21.67
N PHE A 120 6.64 -5.45 -21.11
CA PHE A 120 5.44 -5.25 -20.30
C PHE A 120 5.40 -6.26 -19.15
N ASN A 121 5.10 -5.77 -17.94
CA ASN A 121 4.86 -6.58 -16.76
C ASN A 121 3.50 -6.19 -16.19
N LEU A 122 2.66 -7.16 -15.88
CA LEU A 122 1.37 -6.95 -15.25
C LEU A 122 1.37 -7.58 -13.86
N TYR A 123 1.11 -6.77 -12.85
CA TYR A 123 0.95 -7.18 -11.46
C TYR A 123 -0.53 -7.06 -11.08
N ALA A 124 -1.21 -8.19 -10.89
CA ALA A 124 -2.54 -8.21 -10.31
C ALA A 124 -2.41 -8.08 -8.79
N ALA A 125 -2.87 -6.97 -8.24
CA ALA A 125 -2.60 -6.60 -6.86
C ALA A 125 -3.83 -5.94 -6.20
N HIS A 126 -3.64 -5.42 -4.98
CA HIS A 126 -4.67 -4.81 -4.17
C HIS A 126 -4.51 -3.29 -4.09
N ASP A 127 -5.54 -2.59 -3.63
CA ASP A 127 -5.52 -1.17 -3.27
C ASP A 127 -4.40 -0.86 -2.26
N THR A 128 -4.21 -1.76 -1.28
CA THR A 128 -3.14 -1.67 -0.28
C THR A 128 -1.75 -1.77 -0.90
N THR A 129 -1.58 -2.53 -1.98
CA THR A 129 -0.32 -2.61 -2.74
C THR A 129 -0.03 -1.28 -3.44
N ILE A 130 -1.03 -0.68 -4.10
CA ILE A 130 -0.90 0.65 -4.71
C ILE A 130 -0.49 1.69 -3.67
N LEU A 131 -1.15 1.69 -2.51
CA LEU A 131 -0.80 2.60 -1.42
C LEU A 131 0.59 2.35 -0.83
N GLY A 132 1.02 1.08 -0.79
CA GLY A 132 2.39 0.71 -0.41
C GLY A 132 3.42 1.30 -1.37
N LEU A 133 3.20 1.14 -2.68
CA LEU A 133 4.06 1.73 -3.73
C LEU A 133 4.07 3.26 -3.64
N TRP A 134 2.91 3.88 -3.45
CA TRP A 134 2.79 5.33 -3.31
C TRP A 134 3.72 5.88 -2.22
N ARG A 135 3.74 5.22 -1.09
CA ARG A 135 4.59 5.61 0.05
C ARG A 135 6.03 5.21 -0.10
N GLY A 136 6.26 3.97 -0.54
CA GLY A 136 7.60 3.44 -0.75
C GLY A 136 8.38 4.28 -1.76
N LEU A 137 7.73 4.79 -2.79
CA LEU A 137 8.31 5.67 -3.80
C LEU A 137 8.29 7.16 -3.39
N GLY A 138 7.86 7.50 -2.17
CA GLY A 138 7.82 8.88 -1.70
C GLY A 138 6.83 9.78 -2.45
N ILE A 139 5.82 9.21 -3.09
CA ILE A 139 4.79 9.97 -3.81
C ILE A 139 3.80 10.58 -2.79
N LYS A 140 3.33 11.81 -3.06
CA LYS A 140 2.31 12.45 -2.23
C LYS A 140 1.04 11.60 -2.20
N GLU A 141 0.50 11.35 -1.01
CA GLU A 141 -0.68 10.51 -0.84
C GLU A 141 -1.87 10.95 -1.70
N PRO A 142 -2.66 9.99 -2.23
CA PRO A 142 -3.85 10.31 -2.99
C PRO A 142 -4.92 10.94 -2.09
N GLU A 143 -5.74 11.79 -2.69
CA GLU A 143 -6.87 12.41 -2.00
C GLU A 143 -7.96 11.40 -1.63
N SER A 144 -8.06 10.33 -2.43
CA SER A 144 -9.00 9.24 -2.23
C SER A 144 -8.31 7.88 -2.17
N TRP A 145 -8.96 6.91 -1.54
CA TRP A 145 -8.54 5.52 -1.57
C TRP A 145 -8.60 4.95 -2.99
N PRO A 146 -7.64 4.10 -3.41
CA PRO A 146 -7.72 3.44 -4.70
C PRO A 146 -9.01 2.60 -4.82
N SER A 147 -9.78 2.86 -5.87
CA SER A 147 -11.03 2.15 -6.15
C SER A 147 -10.77 0.82 -6.85
N PHE A 148 -11.80 -0.02 -6.98
CA PHE A 148 -11.72 -1.23 -7.80
C PHE A 148 -11.34 -0.88 -9.24
N GLY A 149 -10.40 -1.64 -9.81
CA GLY A 149 -9.86 -1.39 -11.15
C GLY A 149 -8.92 -0.19 -11.25
N ALA A 150 -8.42 0.34 -10.11
CA ALA A 150 -7.36 1.35 -10.13
C ALA A 150 -6.11 0.83 -10.83
N LEU A 151 -5.44 1.70 -11.59
CA LEU A 151 -4.21 1.41 -12.30
C LEU A 151 -3.07 2.28 -11.76
N PHE A 152 -1.95 1.63 -11.45
CA PHE A 152 -0.68 2.28 -11.14
C PHE A 152 0.34 1.81 -12.19
N ILE A 153 0.80 2.74 -13.03
CA ILE A 153 1.65 2.44 -14.18
C ILE A 153 3.01 3.06 -13.93
N VAL A 154 4.06 2.27 -14.11
CA VAL A 154 5.45 2.74 -14.06
C VAL A 154 6.06 2.50 -15.42
N GLU A 155 6.48 3.56 -16.08
CA GLU A 155 7.07 3.54 -17.41
C GLU A 155 8.56 3.83 -17.33
N LEU A 156 9.37 3.07 -18.08
CA LEU A 156 10.77 3.33 -18.35
C LEU A 156 10.91 3.85 -19.76
N HIS A 157 11.49 5.02 -19.92
CA HIS A 157 11.73 5.68 -21.19
C HIS A 157 13.22 5.93 -21.41
N GLU A 158 13.66 5.88 -22.66
CA GLU A 158 14.96 6.37 -23.09
C GLU A 158 14.75 7.66 -23.89
N ILE A 159 15.25 8.78 -23.36
CA ILE A 159 15.14 10.11 -23.97
C ILE A 159 16.54 10.74 -23.95
N GLU A 160 17.08 11.08 -25.12
CA GLU A 160 18.40 11.70 -25.24
C GLU A 160 19.51 10.95 -24.49
N ASN A 161 19.54 9.62 -24.63
CA ASN A 161 20.46 8.70 -23.95
C ASN A 161 20.37 8.73 -22.41
N LYS A 162 19.25 9.18 -21.84
CA LYS A 162 18.95 9.09 -20.42
C LYS A 162 17.77 8.16 -20.19
N HIS A 163 17.85 7.40 -19.12
CA HIS A 163 16.75 6.54 -18.71
C HIS A 163 15.89 7.28 -17.66
N LEU A 164 14.66 7.53 -18.03
CA LEU A 164 13.71 8.30 -17.24
C LEU A 164 12.50 7.44 -16.86
N ILE A 165 12.03 7.65 -15.65
CA ILE A 165 10.81 7.01 -15.12
C ILE A 165 9.67 8.00 -15.13
N LYS A 166 8.49 7.52 -15.51
CA LYS A 166 7.23 8.23 -15.39
C LYS A 166 6.22 7.36 -14.67
N ILE A 167 5.51 7.94 -13.70
CA ILE A 167 4.47 7.23 -12.97
C ILE A 167 3.12 7.84 -13.31
N LEU A 168 2.19 6.97 -13.71
CA LEU A 168 0.84 7.33 -14.07
C LEU A 168 -0.16 6.58 -13.19
N TYR A 169 -1.27 7.22 -12.90
CA TYR A 169 -2.32 6.67 -12.07
C TYR A 169 -3.71 6.95 -12.61
N LYS A 170 -4.56 5.96 -12.47
CA LYS A 170 -6.00 6.04 -12.74
C LYS A 170 -6.75 5.44 -11.57
N ASN A 171 -7.66 6.20 -10.95
CA ASN A 171 -8.34 5.72 -9.74
C ASN A 171 -9.48 4.75 -10.05
N ARG A 172 -10.21 4.98 -11.14
CA ARG A 172 -11.33 4.13 -11.59
C ARG A 172 -11.20 3.82 -13.06
N ALA A 173 -11.70 2.67 -13.47
CA ALA A 173 -11.73 2.32 -14.89
C ALA A 173 -12.50 3.36 -15.75
N THR A 174 -13.49 4.01 -15.14
CA THR A 174 -14.35 5.03 -15.78
C THR A 174 -13.76 6.44 -15.77
N ASP A 175 -12.68 6.71 -15.05
CA ASP A 175 -12.06 8.04 -15.02
C ASP A 175 -11.54 8.41 -16.40
N GLU A 176 -11.62 9.69 -16.77
CA GLU A 176 -11.00 10.20 -17.99
C GLU A 176 -9.52 10.50 -17.75
N GLY A 177 -8.66 9.94 -18.63
CA GLY A 177 -7.22 10.18 -18.61
C GLY A 177 -6.45 9.50 -17.49
N LEU A 178 -5.16 9.80 -17.47
CA LEU A 178 -4.20 9.34 -16.49
C LEU A 178 -3.61 10.55 -15.76
N LYS A 179 -3.45 10.42 -14.44
CA LYS A 179 -2.80 11.44 -13.62
C LYS A 179 -1.31 11.13 -13.56
N VAL A 180 -0.47 12.11 -13.87
CA VAL A 180 0.98 12.02 -13.65
C VAL A 180 1.26 12.18 -12.16
N LEU A 181 2.10 11.31 -11.62
CA LEU A 181 2.53 11.36 -10.23
C LEU A 181 3.99 11.78 -10.14
N SER A 182 4.30 12.63 -9.16
CA SER A 182 5.66 13.10 -8.90
C SER A 182 6.28 12.34 -7.73
N ILE A 183 7.51 11.89 -7.92
CA ILE A 183 8.33 11.25 -6.89
C ILE A 183 9.08 12.35 -6.14
N ARG A 184 8.94 12.38 -4.81
CA ARG A 184 9.65 13.34 -3.97
C ARG A 184 11.17 13.23 -4.18
N ASP A 185 11.83 14.37 -4.21
CA ASP A 185 13.30 14.49 -4.35
C ASP A 185 13.87 13.95 -5.67
N CYS A 186 13.04 13.45 -6.58
CA CYS A 186 13.42 13.00 -7.91
C CYS A 186 12.83 13.86 -9.01
N THR A 187 11.54 14.13 -8.96
CA THR A 187 10.86 15.01 -9.90
C THR A 187 11.13 16.47 -9.54
N LYS A 188 11.54 17.29 -10.50
CA LYS A 188 11.80 18.71 -10.26
C LYS A 188 10.49 19.42 -9.88
N ASP A 189 10.58 20.36 -8.94
CA ASP A 189 9.46 21.24 -8.59
C ASP A 189 8.95 21.97 -9.84
N ASN A 190 7.63 21.97 -10.05
CA ASN A 190 6.95 22.52 -11.22
C ASN A 190 7.16 21.77 -12.55
N ASP A 191 7.72 20.57 -12.54
CA ASP A 191 7.70 19.69 -13.69
C ASP A 191 6.35 18.96 -13.78
N ASN A 192 5.46 19.50 -14.62
CA ASN A 192 4.15 18.87 -14.88
C ASN A 192 4.26 17.56 -15.67
N GLU A 193 5.46 17.23 -16.16
CA GLU A 193 5.71 16.00 -16.92
C GLU A 193 6.02 14.80 -16.03
N GLY A 194 6.47 15.05 -14.78
CA GLY A 194 6.69 14.02 -13.75
C GLY A 194 7.88 13.10 -14.02
N TRP A 195 8.86 13.55 -14.81
CA TRP A 195 10.04 12.76 -15.11
C TRP A 195 10.99 12.64 -13.92
N CYS A 196 11.47 11.43 -13.67
CA CYS A 196 12.47 11.11 -12.66
C CYS A 196 13.60 10.32 -13.34
N ASP A 197 14.84 10.73 -13.14
CA ASP A 197 16.00 9.99 -13.63
C ASP A 197 16.10 8.64 -12.90
N PHE A 198 16.35 7.56 -13.66
CA PHE A 198 16.36 6.20 -13.10
C PHE A 198 17.48 6.01 -12.06
N GLU A 199 18.68 6.56 -12.28
CA GLU A 199 19.81 6.45 -11.36
C GLU A 199 19.51 7.21 -10.05
N VAL A 200 18.83 8.36 -10.16
CA VAL A 200 18.38 9.11 -8.99
C VAL A 200 17.33 8.32 -8.22
N LEU A 201 16.35 7.75 -8.91
CA LEU A 201 15.32 6.90 -8.27
C LEU A 201 15.96 5.70 -7.57
N GLU A 202 16.85 4.98 -8.22
CA GLU A 202 17.52 3.82 -7.65
C GLU A 202 18.29 4.18 -6.37
N THR A 203 18.96 5.35 -6.38
CA THR A 203 19.66 5.87 -5.20
C THR A 203 18.71 6.21 -4.07
N LEU A 204 17.59 6.87 -4.37
CA LEU A 204 16.57 7.22 -3.36
C LEU A 204 15.90 5.98 -2.74
N MET A 205 15.82 4.88 -3.50
CA MET A 205 15.13 3.65 -3.06
C MET A 205 16.04 2.68 -2.29
N GLN A 206 17.33 2.94 -2.13
CA GLN A 206 18.27 2.00 -1.47
C GLN A 206 17.80 1.53 -0.09
N ASP A 207 17.24 2.42 0.72
CA ASP A 207 16.74 2.08 2.06
C ASP A 207 15.31 1.51 2.04
N ALA A 208 14.57 1.71 0.96
CA ALA A 208 13.20 1.27 0.81
C ALA A 208 13.07 -0.15 0.24
N VAL A 209 14.06 -0.62 -0.53
CA VAL A 209 14.04 -1.96 -1.14
C VAL A 209 14.29 -3.06 -0.13
N VAL A 210 13.69 -4.22 -0.38
CA VAL A 210 13.90 -5.47 0.34
C VAL A 210 14.46 -6.49 -0.64
N THR A 211 15.71 -6.88 -0.42
CA THR A 211 16.42 -7.89 -1.23
C THR A 211 16.33 -9.28 -0.63
N ASN A 212 16.18 -9.36 0.69
CA ASN A 212 15.96 -10.59 1.44
C ASN A 212 14.79 -10.41 2.41
N TYR A 213 13.63 -10.94 2.00
CA TYR A 213 12.39 -10.80 2.78
C TYR A 213 12.49 -11.47 4.15
N ASP A 214 13.13 -12.65 4.23
CA ASP A 214 13.24 -13.40 5.47
C ASP A 214 14.12 -12.66 6.51
N GLU A 215 15.18 -12.01 6.07
CA GLU A 215 16.02 -11.21 6.98
C GLU A 215 15.30 -9.96 7.50
N GLU A 216 14.47 -9.34 6.68
CA GLU A 216 13.71 -8.13 7.07
C GLU A 216 12.48 -8.48 7.92
N CYS A 217 11.81 -9.59 7.63
CA CYS A 217 10.52 -9.97 8.21
C CYS A 217 10.68 -10.93 9.40
N TYR A 218 11.51 -11.95 9.27
CA TYR A 218 11.65 -12.97 10.30
C TYR A 218 12.85 -12.71 11.20
N SER A 219 12.62 -12.78 12.51
CA SER A 219 13.69 -12.83 13.46
C SER A 219 14.23 -14.27 13.55
N PRO A 220 15.57 -14.49 13.52
CA PRO A 220 16.16 -15.81 13.73
C PRO A 220 15.86 -16.40 15.13
N TYR A 221 15.23 -15.62 16.02
CA TYR A 221 14.87 -16.03 17.37
C TYR A 221 13.39 -16.35 17.54
N ILE A 222 12.59 -16.25 16.48
CA ILE A 222 11.19 -16.72 16.47
C ILE A 222 11.21 -18.08 15.77
N SER A 223 10.98 -19.18 16.54
CA SER A 223 10.81 -20.47 15.90
C SER A 223 9.49 -20.50 15.13
N ALA A 224 9.39 -21.32 14.09
CA ALA A 224 8.14 -21.51 13.35
C ALA A 224 6.96 -21.97 14.26
N ALA A 225 7.26 -22.50 15.47
CA ALA A 225 6.27 -22.86 16.48
C ALA A 225 5.74 -21.66 17.27
N ASP A 226 6.47 -20.54 17.28
CA ASP A 226 6.11 -19.33 18.03
C ASP A 226 5.36 -18.31 17.16
N ILE A 227 5.22 -18.58 15.84
CA ILE A 227 4.46 -17.77 14.91
C ILE A 227 3.00 -18.25 14.99
N PRO A 228 2.04 -17.43 15.47
CA PRO A 228 0.63 -17.77 15.34
C PRO A 228 0.30 -18.06 13.87
N ASN A 229 -0.49 -19.09 13.58
CA ASN A 229 -0.84 -19.53 12.23
C ASN A 229 -1.46 -18.45 11.30
N GLU A 230 -1.66 -17.25 11.81
CA GLU A 230 -2.23 -16.08 11.12
C GLU A 230 -1.26 -14.89 11.01
N ALA A 231 -0.03 -15.01 11.50
CA ALA A 231 0.99 -13.97 11.38
C ALA A 231 1.89 -14.24 10.18
N SER A 232 1.33 -14.04 8.98
CA SER A 232 2.17 -13.74 7.82
C SER A 232 2.61 -12.28 7.91
N CYS A 233 3.91 -12.02 7.77
CA CYS A 233 4.43 -10.67 7.54
C CYS A 233 3.71 -9.98 6.39
#